data_2ade2c86e2c5eb7137c82021ee85fe8c
#
_entry.id   2ade2c86e2c5eb7137c82021ee85fe8c
#
_cell.length_a   1.000
_cell.length_b   1.000
_cell.length_c   1.000
_cell.angle_alpha   90.00
_cell.angle_beta   90.00
_cell.angle_gamma   90.00
#
_symmetry.space_group_name_H-M   'P 1'
#
loop_
_entity.id
_entity.type
_entity.pdbx_description
1 polymer ?
#
loop_
_entity_poly.entity_id
_entity_poly.type
_entity_poly.pdbx_seq_one_letter_code
_entity_poly.pdbx_strand_id
1 'polypeptide(L)'
;MKRESLETVQSEIRDRIERMAGYLDRYQQCKQRNGKEKILGKIMLNGIYLKRYLNLILLSLQQERCPAFLPILELKFCLEESLKGLNTLGVSGSFYSVEDGKISGRAAIKIYHFFQQVIDEVSEDVSAVMISLRQEEQNIVCTMNVEADLCPVEAVKRCGAECEEDYDGSWLLSLTYREEVESCNFKKLENEETARLRALKIRIHQELGRQLLLTHRALEGQIKGREEHLFCLQWMESLQTLFVNPADKNKRYRMDDKVKELGMKIAYCGQFPQESRMQKVFELAVDVCAANAVSHADAETLYVDITEAVQEIWVKITNDGKKPEEQIIEGGGLSELRRQVEQDGGVMEVGTQLGFAVIIVLLKEKGGLWWSK
;
A
#
# COMPACT_ATOMS: atom_id res chain seq x y z
N MET A 1 -6.31 -9.49 -19.73
CA MET A 1 -4.91 -9.14 -19.50
C MET A 1 -4.06 -10.30 -20.00
N LYS A 2 -3.30 -10.11 -21.07
CA LYS A 2 -2.43 -11.14 -21.66
C LYS A 2 -1.12 -11.21 -20.85
N ARG A 3 -0.32 -12.23 -21.06
CA ARG A 3 1.03 -12.45 -20.48
C ARG A 3 1.91 -11.17 -20.52
N GLU A 4 1.79 -10.37 -21.60
CA GLU A 4 2.42 -9.04 -21.73
C GLU A 4 2.11 -8.05 -20.60
N SER A 5 0.95 -8.14 -19.97
CA SER A 5 0.57 -7.16 -18.92
C SER A 5 1.12 -7.52 -17.55
N LEU A 6 1.38 -8.77 -17.26
CA LEU A 6 2.04 -9.18 -16.02
C LEU A 6 3.53 -8.83 -16.06
N GLU A 7 4.17 -9.06 -17.21
CA GLU A 7 5.56 -8.64 -17.44
C GLU A 7 5.72 -7.12 -17.30
N THR A 8 4.76 -6.34 -17.81
CA THR A 8 4.74 -4.89 -17.66
C THR A 8 4.61 -4.47 -16.19
N VAL A 9 3.73 -5.12 -15.42
CA VAL A 9 3.59 -4.86 -13.97
C VAL A 9 4.88 -5.21 -13.23
N GLN A 10 5.49 -6.34 -13.52
CA GLN A 10 6.75 -6.74 -12.89
C GLN A 10 7.90 -5.82 -13.25
N SER A 11 7.97 -5.33 -14.50
CA SER A 11 8.95 -4.34 -14.94
C SER A 11 8.78 -3.03 -14.18
N GLU A 12 7.56 -2.49 -14.12
CA GLU A 12 7.27 -1.25 -13.37
C GLU A 12 7.67 -1.36 -11.90
N ILE A 13 7.36 -2.49 -11.25
CA ILE A 13 7.74 -2.73 -9.85
C ILE A 13 9.27 -2.76 -9.71
N ARG A 14 9.96 -3.44 -10.60
CA ARG A 14 11.43 -3.52 -10.59
C ARG A 14 12.05 -2.16 -10.77
N ASP A 15 11.63 -1.41 -11.78
CA ASP A 15 12.16 -0.07 -12.08
C ASP A 15 11.97 0.88 -10.89
N ARG A 16 10.83 0.78 -10.20
CA ARG A 16 10.57 1.58 -8.99
C ARG A 16 11.47 1.21 -7.82
N ILE A 17 11.68 -0.08 -7.59
CA ILE A 17 12.57 -0.57 -6.53
C ILE A 17 14.02 -0.15 -6.81
N GLU A 18 14.48 -0.24 -8.06
CA GLU A 18 15.82 0.21 -8.47
C GLU A 18 16.00 1.72 -8.29
N ARG A 19 14.97 2.52 -8.62
CA ARG A 19 14.99 3.98 -8.34
C ARG A 19 15.09 4.27 -6.84
N MET A 20 14.32 3.55 -6.01
CA MET A 20 14.38 3.72 -4.55
C MET A 20 15.76 3.37 -4.01
N ALA A 21 16.40 2.31 -4.49
CA ALA A 21 17.77 1.97 -4.12
C ALA A 21 18.75 3.09 -4.51
N GLY A 22 18.63 3.63 -5.73
CA GLY A 22 19.44 4.78 -6.15
C GLY A 22 19.19 6.07 -5.35
N TYR A 23 17.99 6.28 -4.82
CA TYR A 23 17.71 7.37 -3.89
C TYR A 23 18.37 7.15 -2.53
N LEU A 24 18.38 5.92 -2.01
CA LEU A 24 19.06 5.61 -0.75
C LEU A 24 20.57 5.84 -0.83
N ASP A 25 21.20 5.47 -1.95
CA ASP A 25 22.63 5.76 -2.17
C ASP A 25 22.90 7.27 -2.17
N ARG A 26 22.05 8.06 -2.85
CA ARG A 26 22.15 9.53 -2.84
C ARG A 26 21.89 10.13 -1.46
N TYR A 27 20.95 9.57 -0.69
CA TYR A 27 20.69 10.01 0.68
C TYR A 27 21.92 9.85 1.57
N GLN A 28 22.63 8.73 1.49
CA GLN A 28 23.86 8.51 2.25
C GLN A 28 24.97 9.50 1.89
N GLN A 29 25.06 9.91 0.62
CA GLN A 29 26.06 10.84 0.13
C GLN A 29 25.69 12.31 0.39
N CYS A 30 24.42 12.61 0.59
CA CYS A 30 23.91 13.97 0.77
C CYS A 30 24.27 14.50 2.16
N LYS A 31 24.92 15.67 2.22
CA LYS A 31 25.29 16.34 3.47
C LYS A 31 24.29 17.43 3.88
N GLN A 32 23.53 17.94 2.94
CA GLN A 32 22.57 19.02 3.17
C GLN A 32 21.24 18.46 3.65
N ARG A 33 20.70 19.01 4.74
CA ARG A 33 19.44 18.55 5.35
C ARG A 33 18.27 18.64 4.36
N ASN A 34 18.09 19.77 3.69
CA ASN A 34 17.02 19.95 2.71
C ASN A 34 17.13 18.94 1.55
N GLY A 35 18.35 18.64 1.07
CA GLY A 35 18.58 17.60 0.07
C GLY A 35 18.17 16.20 0.55
N LYS A 36 18.48 15.88 1.81
CA LYS A 36 18.06 14.61 2.43
C LYS A 36 16.53 14.50 2.52
N GLU A 37 15.85 15.56 2.96
CA GLU A 37 14.38 15.61 3.07
C GLU A 37 13.70 15.39 1.71
N LYS A 38 14.20 16.05 0.65
CA LYS A 38 13.70 15.83 -0.72
C LYS A 38 13.89 14.39 -1.20
N ILE A 39 15.06 13.79 -0.93
CA ILE A 39 15.33 12.40 -1.31
C ILE A 39 14.41 11.43 -0.55
N LEU A 40 14.23 11.62 0.76
CA LEU A 40 13.31 10.80 1.56
C LEU A 40 11.88 10.90 1.05
N GLY A 41 11.46 12.09 0.63
CA GLY A 41 10.17 12.31 0.01
C GLY A 41 9.97 11.47 -1.25
N LYS A 42 10.98 11.43 -2.13
CA LYS A 42 10.94 10.60 -3.34
C LYS A 42 10.86 9.11 -3.02
N ILE A 43 11.60 8.65 -2.01
CA ILE A 43 11.51 7.26 -1.52
C ILE A 43 10.10 6.97 -1.00
N MET A 44 9.55 7.85 -0.17
CA MET A 44 8.22 7.72 0.40
C MET A 44 7.13 7.63 -0.68
N LEU A 45 7.12 8.56 -1.65
CA LEU A 45 6.14 8.58 -2.72
C LEU A 45 6.20 7.33 -3.61
N ASN A 46 7.41 6.86 -3.95
CA ASN A 46 7.57 5.61 -4.70
C ASN A 46 7.08 4.38 -3.91
N GLY A 47 7.32 4.34 -2.61
CA GLY A 47 6.83 3.26 -1.74
C GLY A 47 5.31 3.25 -1.62
N ILE A 48 4.67 4.42 -1.43
CA ILE A 48 3.21 4.58 -1.42
C ILE A 48 2.64 4.12 -2.76
N TYR A 49 3.22 4.58 -3.87
CA TYR A 49 2.79 4.19 -5.21
C TYR A 49 2.81 2.67 -5.39
N LEU A 50 3.92 1.99 -5.13
CA LEU A 50 4.03 0.54 -5.27
C LEU A 50 2.97 -0.22 -4.48
N LYS A 51 2.77 0.20 -3.23
CA LYS A 51 1.79 -0.40 -2.33
C LYS A 51 0.35 -0.27 -2.88
N ARG A 52 -0.01 0.89 -3.43
CA ARG A 52 -1.35 1.19 -3.94
C ARG A 52 -1.58 0.68 -5.36
N TYR A 53 -0.60 0.77 -6.23
CA TYR A 53 -0.62 0.23 -7.58
C TYR A 53 -0.92 -1.27 -7.60
N LEU A 54 -0.21 -2.04 -6.76
CA LEU A 54 -0.49 -3.47 -6.62
C LEU A 54 -1.87 -3.77 -6.04
N ASN A 55 -2.37 -2.92 -5.14
CA ASN A 55 -3.73 -3.07 -4.64
C ASN A 55 -4.76 -2.95 -5.76
N LEU A 56 -4.67 -1.89 -6.57
CA LEU A 56 -5.57 -1.68 -7.71
C LEU A 56 -5.50 -2.83 -8.72
N ILE A 57 -4.29 -3.32 -9.05
CA ILE A 57 -4.12 -4.46 -9.94
C ILE A 57 -4.84 -5.70 -9.40
N LEU A 58 -4.62 -6.05 -8.15
CA LEU A 58 -5.22 -7.25 -7.58
C LEU A 58 -6.75 -7.14 -7.46
N LEU A 59 -7.27 -5.98 -7.08
CA LEU A 59 -8.70 -5.73 -7.06
C LEU A 59 -9.31 -5.88 -8.47
N SER A 60 -8.62 -5.40 -9.51
CA SER A 60 -9.05 -5.54 -10.89
C SER A 60 -9.03 -6.99 -11.40
N LEU A 61 -8.20 -7.85 -10.81
CA LEU A 61 -8.09 -9.26 -11.16
C LEU A 61 -9.05 -10.19 -10.38
N GLN A 62 -9.57 -9.73 -9.25
CA GLN A 62 -10.44 -10.55 -8.38
C GLN A 62 -11.88 -10.65 -8.86
N GLN A 63 -12.33 -9.76 -9.74
CA GLN A 63 -13.69 -9.78 -10.22
C GLN A 63 -13.87 -10.78 -11.38
N GLU A 64 -14.89 -11.64 -11.25
CA GLU A 64 -15.24 -12.65 -12.26
C GLU A 64 -15.86 -12.04 -13.54
N ARG A 65 -16.24 -10.77 -13.49
CA ARG A 65 -16.86 -10.04 -14.60
C ARG A 65 -15.83 -9.14 -15.28
N CYS A 66 -15.85 -9.14 -16.58
CA CYS A 66 -15.05 -8.23 -17.39
C CYS A 66 -15.94 -7.20 -18.11
N PRO A 67 -15.61 -5.92 -18.08
CA PRO A 67 -14.51 -5.31 -17.31
C PRO A 67 -14.78 -5.37 -15.79
N ALA A 68 -13.72 -5.57 -15.01
CA ALA A 68 -13.80 -5.49 -13.55
C ALA A 68 -14.03 -4.03 -13.14
N PHE A 69 -15.19 -3.74 -12.58
CA PHE A 69 -15.52 -2.42 -12.05
C PHE A 69 -15.19 -2.34 -10.57
N LEU A 70 -14.42 -1.34 -10.21
CA LEU A 70 -14.06 -1.01 -8.82
C LEU A 70 -14.91 0.18 -8.33
N PRO A 71 -15.21 0.29 -7.04
CA PRO A 71 -15.70 1.53 -6.48
C PRO A 71 -14.67 2.65 -6.76
N ILE A 72 -15.13 3.84 -7.16
CA ILE A 72 -14.26 5.02 -7.31
C ILE A 72 -13.52 5.32 -6.00
N LEU A 73 -14.11 4.97 -4.88
CA LEU A 73 -13.52 5.08 -3.54
C LEU A 73 -12.14 4.40 -3.43
N GLU A 74 -11.90 3.28 -4.13
CA GLU A 74 -10.59 2.61 -4.12
C GLU A 74 -9.51 3.46 -4.80
N LEU A 75 -9.82 4.09 -5.93
CA LEU A 75 -8.91 5.02 -6.60
C LEU A 75 -8.71 6.29 -5.75
N LYS A 76 -9.81 6.84 -5.22
CA LYS A 76 -9.77 7.97 -4.31
C LYS A 76 -8.82 7.73 -3.15
N PHE A 77 -8.93 6.59 -2.48
CA PHE A 77 -8.07 6.21 -1.38
C PHE A 77 -6.58 6.14 -1.78
N CYS A 78 -6.28 5.61 -2.99
CA CYS A 78 -4.90 5.59 -3.50
C CYS A 78 -4.35 7.00 -3.73
N LEU A 79 -5.13 7.87 -4.34
CA LEU A 79 -4.74 9.25 -4.62
C LEU A 79 -4.58 10.06 -3.33
N GLU A 80 -5.53 9.96 -2.40
CA GLU A 80 -5.48 10.69 -1.12
C GLU A 80 -4.26 10.31 -0.27
N GLU A 81 -3.86 9.02 -0.25
CA GLU A 81 -2.66 8.61 0.46
C GLU A 81 -1.39 9.20 -0.18
N SER A 82 -1.33 9.21 -1.51
CA SER A 82 -0.21 9.86 -2.23
C SER A 82 -0.19 11.38 -2.01
N LEU A 83 -1.35 12.03 -1.99
CA LEU A 83 -1.47 13.47 -1.70
C LEU A 83 -1.08 13.78 -0.24
N LYS A 84 -1.45 12.92 0.73
CA LYS A 84 -0.95 13.04 2.12
C LYS A 84 0.57 12.94 2.18
N GLY A 85 1.17 12.04 1.39
CA GLY A 85 2.62 11.95 1.24
C GLY A 85 3.22 13.25 0.71
N LEU A 86 2.62 13.87 -0.31
CA LEU A 86 3.02 15.17 -0.84
C LEU A 86 2.88 16.29 0.19
N ASN A 87 1.79 16.32 0.95
CA ASN A 87 1.58 17.31 2.00
C ASN A 87 2.68 17.26 3.08
N THR A 88 3.21 16.07 3.39
CA THR A 88 4.35 15.93 4.31
C THR A 88 5.62 16.60 3.76
N LEU A 89 5.72 16.76 2.45
CA LEU A 89 6.83 17.45 1.77
C LEU A 89 6.59 18.95 1.55
N GLY A 90 5.49 19.47 2.08
CA GLY A 90 5.09 20.87 1.90
C GLY A 90 4.36 21.16 0.60
N VAL A 91 4.01 20.14 -0.18
CA VAL A 91 3.23 20.28 -1.42
C VAL A 91 1.74 20.20 -1.08
N SER A 92 0.97 21.23 -1.42
CA SER A 92 -0.48 21.22 -1.18
C SER A 92 -1.17 20.25 -2.14
N GLY A 93 -1.89 19.27 -1.58
CA GLY A 93 -2.58 18.24 -2.37
C GLY A 93 -4.06 18.13 -2.05
N SER A 94 -4.93 18.12 -3.06
CA SER A 94 -6.37 17.95 -2.91
C SER A 94 -6.97 17.08 -4.01
N PHE A 95 -8.03 16.35 -3.66
CA PHE A 95 -8.76 15.48 -4.56
C PHE A 95 -10.27 15.78 -4.50
N TYR A 96 -10.88 15.92 -5.67
CA TYR A 96 -12.32 16.14 -5.81
C TYR A 96 -12.92 15.06 -6.73
N SER A 97 -13.92 14.37 -6.27
CA SER A 97 -14.73 13.45 -7.07
C SER A 97 -16.19 13.86 -6.97
N VAL A 98 -16.87 13.86 -8.09
CA VAL A 98 -18.25 14.36 -8.14
C VAL A 98 -19.27 13.31 -7.71
N GLU A 99 -18.93 12.00 -7.69
CA GLU A 99 -19.94 10.95 -7.46
C GLU A 99 -19.38 9.69 -6.78
N ASP A 100 -20.26 9.02 -6.03
CA ASP A 100 -20.15 7.62 -5.64
C ASP A 100 -20.45 6.74 -6.87
N GLY A 101 -19.42 6.37 -7.63
CA GLY A 101 -19.53 5.64 -8.88
C GLY A 101 -18.64 4.40 -8.92
N LYS A 102 -18.67 3.73 -10.06
CA LYS A 102 -17.78 2.62 -10.39
C LYS A 102 -16.88 3.01 -11.55
N ILE A 103 -15.64 2.59 -11.48
CA ILE A 103 -14.61 2.80 -12.49
C ILE A 103 -14.03 1.45 -12.92
N SER A 104 -13.73 1.26 -14.21
CA SER A 104 -13.03 0.04 -14.60
C SER A 104 -11.65 -0.05 -13.95
N GLY A 105 -11.23 -1.25 -13.57
CA GLY A 105 -9.93 -1.45 -12.96
C GLY A 105 -8.78 -0.96 -13.85
N ARG A 106 -8.93 -1.04 -15.18
CA ARG A 106 -7.96 -0.49 -16.14
C ARG A 106 -7.88 1.03 -16.09
N ALA A 107 -9.03 1.70 -16.03
CA ALA A 107 -9.07 3.16 -15.91
C ALA A 107 -8.44 3.61 -14.58
N ALA A 108 -8.80 2.95 -13.48
CA ALA A 108 -8.24 3.26 -12.16
C ALA A 108 -6.69 3.14 -12.15
N ILE A 109 -6.16 2.04 -12.69
CA ILE A 109 -4.72 1.81 -12.79
C ILE A 109 -4.06 2.87 -13.69
N LYS A 110 -4.66 3.19 -14.86
CA LYS A 110 -4.11 4.17 -15.80
C LYS A 110 -4.08 5.58 -15.20
N ILE A 111 -5.16 5.98 -14.51
CA ILE A 111 -5.24 7.30 -13.84
C ILE A 111 -4.23 7.39 -12.71
N TYR A 112 -4.11 6.35 -11.86
CA TYR A 112 -3.14 6.36 -10.76
C TYR A 112 -1.69 6.36 -11.28
N HIS A 113 -1.42 5.63 -12.36
CA HIS A 113 -0.12 5.65 -13.01
C HIS A 113 0.20 7.03 -13.62
N PHE A 114 -0.78 7.66 -14.29
CA PHE A 114 -0.63 9.02 -14.84
C PHE A 114 -0.29 10.02 -13.74
N PHE A 115 -1.05 10.03 -12.64
CA PHE A 115 -0.73 10.85 -11.48
C PHE A 115 0.73 10.69 -11.04
N GLN A 116 1.16 9.44 -10.87
CA GLN A 116 2.52 9.17 -10.41
C GLN A 116 3.60 9.61 -11.41
N GLN A 117 3.37 9.44 -12.72
CA GLN A 117 4.30 9.88 -13.75
C GLN A 117 4.46 11.42 -13.72
N VAL A 118 3.36 12.14 -13.55
CA VAL A 118 3.39 13.62 -13.41
C VAL A 118 4.20 14.01 -12.18
N ILE A 119 3.89 13.42 -11.02
CA ILE A 119 4.61 13.74 -9.77
C ILE A 119 6.11 13.40 -9.86
N ASP A 120 6.48 12.29 -10.49
CA ASP A 120 7.89 11.93 -10.68
C ASP A 120 8.65 13.00 -11.48
N GLU A 121 8.01 13.61 -12.48
CA GLU A 121 8.63 14.61 -13.35
C GLU A 121 8.75 15.97 -12.66
N VAL A 122 7.70 16.41 -11.95
CA VAL A 122 7.66 17.75 -11.32
C VAL A 122 8.08 17.76 -9.84
N SER A 123 8.53 16.64 -9.28
CA SER A 123 8.80 16.47 -7.84
C SER A 123 9.84 17.40 -7.23
N GLU A 124 10.62 18.14 -8.04
CA GLU A 124 11.61 19.11 -7.57
C GLU A 124 10.98 20.48 -7.29
N ASP A 125 9.93 20.85 -8.05
CA ASP A 125 9.45 22.24 -8.18
C ASP A 125 7.96 22.38 -7.88
N VAL A 126 7.24 21.28 -7.70
CA VAL A 126 5.81 21.29 -7.45
C VAL A 126 5.47 21.93 -6.10
N SER A 127 4.53 22.84 -6.08
CA SER A 127 4.01 23.51 -4.87
C SER A 127 2.60 23.05 -4.52
N ALA A 128 1.76 22.78 -5.55
CA ALA A 128 0.40 22.30 -5.35
C ALA A 128 -0.05 21.34 -6.46
N VAL A 129 -0.93 20.42 -6.09
CA VAL A 129 -1.57 19.48 -7.02
C VAL A 129 -3.03 19.32 -6.65
N MET A 130 -3.92 19.65 -7.59
CA MET A 130 -5.34 19.41 -7.46
C MET A 130 -5.79 18.38 -8.50
N ILE A 131 -6.48 17.33 -8.06
CA ILE A 131 -6.99 16.28 -8.94
C ILE A 131 -8.51 16.29 -8.92
N SER A 132 -9.13 16.18 -10.09
CA SER A 132 -10.57 15.96 -10.18
C SER A 132 -10.89 14.80 -11.12
N LEU A 133 -11.94 14.05 -10.79
CA LEU A 133 -12.49 12.98 -11.61
C LEU A 133 -13.93 13.31 -11.96
N ARG A 134 -14.26 13.21 -13.26
CA ARG A 134 -15.63 13.33 -13.79
C ARG A 134 -15.93 12.13 -14.66
N GLN A 135 -17.17 11.67 -14.60
CA GLN A 135 -17.70 10.67 -15.52
C GLN A 135 -18.58 11.36 -16.55
N GLU A 136 -18.24 11.24 -17.83
CA GLU A 136 -18.94 11.81 -18.97
C GLU A 136 -19.38 10.68 -19.90
N GLU A 137 -20.64 10.25 -19.79
CA GLU A 137 -21.20 9.13 -20.55
C GLU A 137 -20.37 7.83 -20.41
N GLN A 138 -19.57 7.51 -21.41
CA GLN A 138 -18.66 6.33 -21.44
C GLN A 138 -17.20 6.71 -21.17
N ASN A 139 -16.92 7.96 -20.85
CA ASN A 139 -15.58 8.44 -20.61
C ASN A 139 -15.39 8.76 -19.13
N ILE A 140 -14.19 8.50 -18.64
CA ILE A 140 -13.73 9.02 -17.36
C ILE A 140 -12.66 10.06 -17.68
N VAL A 141 -12.89 11.28 -17.24
CA VAL A 141 -11.97 12.39 -17.41
C VAL A 141 -11.30 12.67 -16.07
N CYS A 142 -9.98 12.50 -16.04
CA CYS A 142 -9.13 12.90 -14.92
C CYS A 142 -8.44 14.21 -15.29
N THR A 143 -8.71 15.27 -14.53
CA THR A 143 -7.97 16.52 -14.67
C THR A 143 -7.06 16.72 -13.48
N MET A 144 -5.85 17.21 -13.74
CA MET A 144 -4.88 17.60 -12.72
C MET A 144 -4.46 19.04 -12.98
N ASN A 145 -4.61 19.89 -11.98
CA ASN A 145 -3.98 21.21 -11.98
C ASN A 145 -2.70 21.11 -11.14
N VAL A 146 -1.56 21.47 -11.72
CA VAL A 146 -0.23 21.30 -11.14
C VAL A 146 0.48 22.64 -11.14
N GLU A 147 0.76 23.18 -9.96
CA GLU A 147 1.62 24.34 -9.78
C GLU A 147 3.07 23.89 -9.73
N ALA A 148 3.79 24.04 -10.84
CA ALA A 148 5.20 23.70 -10.97
C ALA A 148 5.86 24.59 -12.02
N ASP A 149 7.18 24.84 -11.86
CA ASP A 149 7.94 25.67 -12.79
C ASP A 149 8.06 25.05 -14.18
N LEU A 150 8.05 23.71 -14.24
CA LEU A 150 8.21 22.95 -15.48
C LEU A 150 6.94 22.18 -15.85
N CYS A 151 6.60 22.22 -17.14
CA CYS A 151 5.54 21.39 -17.69
C CYS A 151 5.95 19.91 -17.69
N PRO A 152 5.11 18.97 -17.18
CA PRO A 152 5.41 17.53 -17.18
C PRO A 152 5.17 16.88 -18.58
N VAL A 153 5.91 17.35 -19.58
CA VAL A 153 5.72 17.01 -21.00
C VAL A 153 5.88 15.51 -21.27
N GLU A 154 6.83 14.86 -20.64
CA GLU A 154 7.09 13.45 -20.87
C GLU A 154 6.00 12.55 -20.25
N ALA A 155 5.49 12.89 -19.06
CA ALA A 155 4.38 12.20 -18.43
C ALA A 155 3.10 12.32 -19.29
N VAL A 156 2.82 13.53 -19.79
CA VAL A 156 1.69 13.83 -20.67
C VAL A 156 1.76 12.98 -21.94
N LYS A 157 2.90 12.99 -22.63
CA LYS A 157 3.10 12.20 -23.86
C LYS A 157 2.96 10.70 -23.63
N ARG A 158 3.61 10.16 -22.58
CA ARG A 158 3.56 8.71 -22.27
C ARG A 158 2.17 8.21 -21.96
N CYS A 159 1.38 9.03 -21.27
CA CYS A 159 0.01 8.67 -20.88
C CYS A 159 -1.03 8.98 -21.95
N GLY A 160 -0.68 9.78 -22.97
CA GLY A 160 -1.60 10.26 -23.98
C GLY A 160 -2.61 11.25 -23.40
N ALA A 161 -2.16 12.10 -22.49
CA ALA A 161 -2.93 13.18 -21.90
C ALA A 161 -2.74 14.49 -22.69
N GLU A 162 -3.62 15.45 -22.46
CA GLU A 162 -3.51 16.82 -22.96
C GLU A 162 -2.94 17.72 -21.87
N CYS A 163 -2.24 18.78 -22.25
CA CYS A 163 -1.65 19.75 -21.35
C CYS A 163 -1.84 21.15 -21.87
N GLU A 164 -2.34 22.03 -21.01
CA GLU A 164 -2.51 23.45 -21.28
C GLU A 164 -1.92 24.24 -20.11
N GLU A 165 -1.35 25.42 -20.42
CA GLU A 165 -0.92 26.37 -19.38
C GLU A 165 -2.15 27.22 -18.98
N ASP A 166 -2.44 27.26 -17.68
CA ASP A 166 -3.54 28.05 -17.15
C ASP A 166 -3.11 29.51 -16.94
N TYR A 167 -4.10 30.41 -16.76
CA TYR A 167 -3.89 31.86 -16.64
C TYR A 167 -3.01 32.29 -15.46
N ASP A 168 -2.89 31.46 -14.43
CA ASP A 168 -2.06 31.67 -13.25
C ASP A 168 -0.63 31.08 -13.38
N GLY A 169 -0.32 30.49 -14.56
CA GLY A 169 0.97 29.82 -14.81
C GLY A 169 1.05 28.39 -14.28
N SER A 170 -0.07 27.82 -13.84
CA SER A 170 -0.16 26.40 -13.52
C SER A 170 -0.41 25.56 -14.78
N TRP A 171 -0.19 24.24 -14.67
CA TRP A 171 -0.40 23.29 -15.77
C TRP A 171 -1.69 22.52 -15.57
N LEU A 172 -2.65 22.71 -16.48
CA LEU A 172 -3.87 21.92 -16.54
C LEU A 172 -3.65 20.69 -17.41
N LEU A 173 -3.66 19.51 -16.80
CA LEU A 173 -3.47 18.24 -17.48
C LEU A 173 -4.80 17.50 -17.54
N SER A 174 -5.14 16.93 -18.70
CA SER A 174 -6.38 16.20 -18.90
C SER A 174 -6.11 14.82 -19.50
N LEU A 175 -6.51 13.76 -18.78
CA LEU A 175 -6.49 12.39 -19.26
C LEU A 175 -7.92 11.87 -19.42
N THR A 176 -8.31 11.61 -20.66
CA THR A 176 -9.58 11.00 -20.98
C THR A 176 -9.39 9.48 -21.18
N TYR A 177 -10.15 8.69 -20.44
CA TYR A 177 -10.20 7.24 -20.59
C TYR A 177 -11.60 6.84 -21.05
N ARG A 178 -11.67 6.24 -22.24
CA ARG A 178 -12.92 5.66 -22.75
C ARG A 178 -13.13 4.27 -22.17
N GLU A 179 -14.23 4.06 -21.49
CA GLU A 179 -14.61 2.73 -21.00
C GLU A 179 -15.16 1.91 -22.18
N GLU A 180 -14.31 1.01 -22.69
CA GLU A 180 -14.72 0.07 -23.71
C GLU A 180 -15.54 -1.04 -23.07
N VAL A 181 -16.77 -1.21 -23.54
CA VAL A 181 -17.59 -2.40 -23.25
C VAL A 181 -17.06 -3.54 -24.12
N GLU A 182 -15.84 -3.97 -23.92
CA GLU A 182 -15.34 -5.17 -24.57
C GLU A 182 -16.04 -6.40 -23.99
N SER A 183 -16.62 -7.21 -24.86
CA SER A 183 -17.00 -8.59 -24.57
C SER A 183 -15.70 -9.41 -24.38
N CYS A 184 -15.09 -9.30 -23.22
CA CYS A 184 -13.83 -9.95 -22.93
C CYS A 184 -14.06 -11.43 -22.65
N ASN A 185 -13.64 -12.30 -23.56
CA ASN A 185 -13.31 -13.68 -23.25
C ASN A 185 -12.05 -13.72 -22.37
N PHE A 186 -12.16 -13.33 -21.11
CA PHE A 186 -11.10 -13.55 -20.14
C PHE A 186 -11.09 -15.03 -19.78
N LYS A 187 -10.12 -15.76 -20.34
CA LYS A 187 -9.64 -16.96 -19.65
C LYS A 187 -9.17 -16.51 -18.26
N LYS A 188 -9.77 -17.11 -17.22
CA LYS A 188 -9.32 -17.04 -15.83
C LYS A 188 -7.79 -17.01 -15.83
N LEU A 189 -7.17 -15.92 -15.38
CA LEU A 189 -5.73 -15.91 -15.18
C LEU A 189 -5.36 -17.15 -14.38
N GLU A 190 -4.36 -17.88 -14.82
CA GLU A 190 -3.94 -19.10 -14.14
C GLU A 190 -3.77 -18.80 -12.65
N ASN A 191 -4.38 -19.61 -11.80
CA ASN A 191 -4.40 -19.42 -10.34
C ASN A 191 -2.99 -19.15 -9.78
N GLU A 192 -1.95 -19.62 -10.45
CA GLU A 192 -0.55 -19.47 -10.06
C GLU A 192 -0.01 -18.04 -10.22
N GLU A 193 -0.34 -17.33 -11.32
CA GLU A 193 0.11 -15.95 -11.55
C GLU A 193 -0.56 -14.97 -10.57
N THR A 194 -1.85 -15.17 -10.35
CA THR A 194 -2.58 -14.39 -9.35
C THR A 194 -2.05 -14.65 -7.93
N ALA A 195 -1.72 -15.90 -7.60
CA ALA A 195 -1.09 -16.26 -6.32
C ALA A 195 0.29 -15.61 -6.15
N ARG A 196 1.10 -15.55 -7.22
CA ARG A 196 2.41 -14.86 -7.20
C ARG A 196 2.27 -13.36 -6.97
N LEU A 197 1.31 -12.70 -7.63
CA LEU A 197 1.04 -11.27 -7.41
C LEU A 197 0.54 -10.99 -5.98
N ARG A 198 -0.31 -11.87 -5.44
CA ARG A 198 -0.76 -11.77 -4.04
C ARG A 198 0.41 -11.91 -3.06
N ALA A 199 1.26 -12.91 -3.26
CA ALA A 199 2.45 -13.10 -2.43
C ALA A 199 3.40 -11.89 -2.51
N LEU A 200 3.55 -11.30 -3.71
CA LEU A 200 4.34 -10.08 -3.90
C LEU A 200 3.70 -8.87 -3.20
N LYS A 201 2.37 -8.71 -3.28
CA LYS A 201 1.64 -7.65 -2.56
C LYS A 201 1.86 -7.76 -1.06
N ILE A 202 1.71 -8.95 -0.48
CA ILE A 202 1.91 -9.17 0.95
C ILE A 202 3.33 -8.74 1.35
N ARG A 203 4.35 -9.18 0.60
CA ARG A 203 5.75 -8.79 0.86
C ARG A 203 5.96 -7.28 0.77
N ILE A 204 5.48 -6.66 -0.31
CA ILE A 204 5.60 -5.20 -0.47
C ILE A 204 4.88 -4.48 0.67
N HIS A 205 3.71 -4.94 1.06
CA HIS A 205 2.96 -4.32 2.16
C HIS A 205 3.69 -4.42 3.49
N GLN A 206 4.26 -5.57 3.80
CA GLN A 206 5.02 -5.80 5.03
C GLN A 206 6.34 -5.03 5.04
N GLU A 207 7.16 -5.16 3.99
CA GLU A 207 8.49 -4.55 3.95
C GLU A 207 8.41 -3.03 3.77
N LEU A 208 7.62 -2.54 2.79
CA LEU A 208 7.51 -1.10 2.57
C LEU A 208 6.63 -0.39 3.60
N GLY A 209 5.61 -1.05 4.16
CA GLY A 209 4.76 -0.42 5.17
C GLY A 209 5.57 0.07 6.37
N ARG A 210 6.45 -0.79 6.91
CA ARG A 210 7.37 -0.45 8.00
C ARG A 210 8.35 0.66 7.59
N GLN A 211 8.98 0.52 6.44
CA GLN A 211 9.99 1.47 6.00
C GLN A 211 9.40 2.87 5.71
N LEU A 212 8.15 2.93 5.23
CA LEU A 212 7.44 4.20 5.04
C LEU A 212 7.19 4.93 6.36
N LEU A 213 6.85 4.20 7.43
CA LEU A 213 6.71 4.80 8.76
C LEU A 213 8.04 5.35 9.29
N LEU A 214 9.13 4.60 9.12
CA LEU A 214 10.46 5.06 9.49
C LEU A 214 10.88 6.30 8.66
N THR A 215 10.51 6.32 7.37
CA THR A 215 10.77 7.48 6.50
C THR A 215 10.02 8.72 6.96
N HIS A 216 8.76 8.56 7.38
CA HIS A 216 7.98 9.67 7.95
C HIS A 216 8.65 10.23 9.21
N ARG A 217 9.08 9.38 10.13
CA ARG A 217 9.84 9.79 11.32
C ARG A 217 11.17 10.48 10.98
N ALA A 218 11.85 10.02 9.94
CA ALA A 218 13.08 10.66 9.47
C ALA A 218 12.81 12.07 8.92
N LEU A 219 11.70 12.27 8.19
CA LEU A 219 11.24 13.57 7.71
C LEU A 219 10.88 14.52 8.86
N GLU A 220 10.29 14.01 9.94
CA GLU A 220 10.01 14.76 11.16
C GLU A 220 11.27 15.07 11.99
N GLY A 221 12.45 14.62 11.53
CA GLY A 221 13.73 14.86 12.20
C GLY A 221 13.93 14.03 13.48
N GLN A 222 13.18 12.96 13.65
CA GLN A 222 13.29 12.05 14.79
C GLN A 222 14.47 11.07 14.66
N ILE A 223 14.98 10.84 13.43
CA ILE A 223 16.11 9.95 13.13
C ILE A 223 17.35 10.80 12.87
N LYS A 224 18.44 10.58 13.62
CA LYS A 224 19.70 11.38 13.51
C LYS A 224 20.95 10.53 13.76
N GLY A 225 22.05 10.93 13.13
CA GLY A 225 23.37 10.40 13.39
C GLY A 225 23.52 8.91 13.03
N ARG A 226 23.86 8.07 14.01
CA ARG A 226 24.02 6.61 13.78
C ARG A 226 22.75 5.91 13.33
N GLU A 227 21.58 6.43 13.70
CA GLU A 227 20.29 5.88 13.31
C GLU A 227 19.99 6.10 11.83
N GLU A 228 20.53 7.18 11.21
CA GLU A 228 20.40 7.39 9.76
C GLU A 228 21.07 6.30 8.94
N HIS A 229 22.24 5.83 9.39
CA HIS A 229 22.93 4.74 8.70
C HIS A 229 22.16 3.42 8.84
N LEU A 230 21.67 3.13 10.04
CA LEU A 230 20.83 1.94 10.28
C LEU A 230 19.55 1.98 9.45
N PHE A 231 18.89 3.12 9.38
CA PHE A 231 17.72 3.36 8.53
C PHE A 231 17.99 3.01 7.07
N CYS A 232 19.10 3.48 6.50
CA CYS A 232 19.48 3.16 5.13
C CYS A 232 19.74 1.67 4.93
N LEU A 233 20.41 1.00 5.87
CA LEU A 233 20.67 -0.44 5.81
C LEU A 233 19.36 -1.24 5.86
N GLN A 234 18.44 -0.86 6.71
CA GLN A 234 17.11 -1.51 6.81
C GLN A 234 16.30 -1.34 5.53
N TRP A 235 16.33 -0.14 4.93
CA TRP A 235 15.70 0.10 3.63
C TRP A 235 16.31 -0.78 2.53
N MET A 236 17.64 -0.81 2.42
CA MET A 236 18.34 -1.63 1.42
C MET A 236 18.03 -3.12 1.61
N GLU A 237 18.02 -3.62 2.85
CA GLU A 237 17.64 -5.00 3.16
C GLU A 237 16.19 -5.28 2.75
N SER A 238 15.25 -4.37 3.06
CA SER A 238 13.85 -4.49 2.66
C SER A 238 13.69 -4.55 1.15
N LEU A 239 14.36 -3.68 0.38
CA LEU A 239 14.32 -3.69 -1.08
C LEU A 239 14.91 -4.99 -1.66
N GLN A 240 16.04 -5.45 -1.13
CA GLN A 240 16.66 -6.73 -1.55
C GLN A 240 15.71 -7.91 -1.30
N THR A 241 14.99 -7.92 -0.18
CA THR A 241 14.06 -9.01 0.14
C THR A 241 12.87 -9.08 -0.80
N LEU A 242 12.51 -7.99 -1.49
CA LEU A 242 11.44 -7.99 -2.48
C LEU A 242 11.82 -8.80 -3.75
N PHE A 243 13.11 -8.91 -4.06
CA PHE A 243 13.64 -9.69 -5.20
C PHE A 243 13.96 -11.15 -4.87
N VAL A 244 14.16 -11.48 -3.59
CA VAL A 244 14.58 -12.83 -3.17
C VAL A 244 13.37 -13.76 -3.05
N ASN A 245 13.52 -15.00 -3.50
CA ASN A 245 12.47 -16.01 -3.39
C ASN A 245 12.24 -16.38 -1.90
N PRO A 246 10.97 -16.51 -1.43
CA PRO A 246 10.69 -16.82 -0.01
C PRO A 246 11.35 -18.09 0.52
N ALA A 247 11.74 -19.01 -0.37
CA ALA A 247 12.40 -20.26 0.00
C ALA A 247 13.82 -20.06 0.59
N ASP A 248 14.46 -18.91 0.35
CA ASP A 248 15.86 -18.67 0.77
C ASP A 248 15.99 -17.94 2.13
N LYS A 249 14.87 -17.61 2.77
CA LYS A 249 14.87 -16.87 4.04
C LYS A 249 14.93 -17.79 5.26
N ASN A 250 16.13 -18.13 5.74
CA ASN A 250 16.39 -18.76 7.05
C ASN A 250 16.57 -17.73 8.21
N LYS A 251 16.20 -16.45 8.04
CA LYS A 251 16.19 -15.47 9.13
C LYS A 251 14.74 -15.16 9.49
N ARG A 252 14.19 -15.89 10.45
CA ARG A 252 13.01 -15.47 11.20
C ARG A 252 13.40 -14.24 12.02
N TYR A 253 13.10 -13.04 11.49
CA TYR A 253 12.98 -11.87 12.35
C TYR A 253 11.85 -12.18 13.34
N ARG A 254 12.14 -12.08 14.62
CA ARG A 254 11.11 -12.18 15.65
C ARG A 254 10.15 -11.01 15.45
N MET A 255 8.83 -11.25 15.56
CA MET A 255 7.79 -10.22 15.52
C MET A 255 8.08 -9.06 16.46
N ASP A 256 8.60 -9.38 17.66
CA ASP A 256 8.99 -8.41 18.67
C ASP A 256 10.02 -7.40 18.15
N ASP A 257 10.98 -7.83 17.33
CA ASP A 257 12.00 -6.95 16.79
C ASP A 257 11.41 -5.99 15.74
N LYS A 258 10.48 -6.47 14.92
CA LYS A 258 9.76 -5.65 13.94
C LYS A 258 8.89 -4.57 14.61
N VAL A 259 8.18 -4.93 15.67
CA VAL A 259 7.32 -3.97 16.41
C VAL A 259 8.18 -2.96 17.19
N LYS A 260 9.30 -3.40 17.76
CA LYS A 260 10.29 -2.52 18.41
C LYS A 260 10.91 -1.51 17.43
N GLU A 261 11.20 -1.91 16.20
CA GLU A 261 11.70 -1.01 15.16
C GLU A 261 10.71 0.12 14.83
N LEU A 262 9.41 -0.14 14.97
CA LEU A 262 8.37 0.89 14.89
C LEU A 262 8.31 1.79 16.13
N GLY A 263 9.17 1.55 17.13
CA GLY A 263 9.19 2.25 18.40
C GLY A 263 8.04 1.88 19.33
N MET A 264 7.37 0.75 19.05
CA MET A 264 6.26 0.24 19.85
C MET A 264 6.71 -0.91 20.75
N LYS A 265 5.96 -1.09 21.82
CA LYS A 265 6.00 -2.29 22.66
C LYS A 265 4.89 -3.25 22.21
N ILE A 266 5.11 -4.53 22.38
CA ILE A 266 4.07 -5.54 22.20
C ILE A 266 3.91 -6.33 23.49
N ALA A 267 2.67 -6.49 23.93
CA ALA A 267 2.31 -7.25 25.10
C ALA A 267 1.42 -8.42 24.68
N TYR A 268 1.90 -9.65 24.94
CA TYR A 268 1.18 -10.88 24.62
C TYR A 268 0.52 -11.47 25.86
N CYS A 269 -0.70 -11.97 25.66
CA CYS A 269 -1.39 -12.81 26.62
C CYS A 269 -1.86 -14.08 25.89
N GLY A 270 -1.57 -15.26 26.44
CA GLY A 270 -1.91 -16.55 25.83
C GLY A 270 -0.74 -17.23 25.09
N GLN A 271 -1.02 -18.37 24.45
CA GLN A 271 -0.02 -19.16 23.74
C GLN A 271 -0.09 -18.94 22.25
N PHE A 272 1.09 -18.87 21.59
CA PHE A 272 1.19 -18.72 20.16
C PHE A 272 0.63 -19.93 19.42
N PRO A 273 -0.09 -19.74 18.31
CA PRO A 273 -0.54 -20.84 17.47
C PRO A 273 0.62 -21.70 17.00
N GLN A 274 0.48 -23.02 17.09
CA GLN A 274 1.53 -23.97 16.67
C GLN A 274 1.43 -24.33 15.18
N GLU A 275 0.24 -24.23 14.59
CA GLU A 275 0.02 -24.55 13.19
C GLU A 275 0.62 -23.47 12.27
N SER A 276 1.46 -23.89 11.33
CA SER A 276 2.19 -22.98 10.42
C SER A 276 1.26 -22.02 9.62
N ARG A 277 0.05 -22.49 9.29
CA ARG A 277 -0.99 -21.67 8.61
C ARG A 277 -1.45 -20.53 9.51
N MET A 278 -1.82 -20.86 10.74
CA MET A 278 -2.28 -19.88 11.74
C MET A 278 -1.18 -18.90 12.13
N GLN A 279 0.08 -19.37 12.21
CA GLN A 279 1.24 -18.50 12.47
C GLN A 279 1.38 -17.41 11.41
N LYS A 280 1.20 -17.73 10.12
CA LYS A 280 1.28 -16.73 9.04
C LYS A 280 0.19 -15.67 9.15
N VAL A 281 -1.05 -16.08 9.44
CA VAL A 281 -2.17 -15.14 9.65
C VAL A 281 -1.91 -14.25 10.86
N PHE A 282 -1.41 -14.86 11.93
CA PHE A 282 -1.07 -14.16 13.17
C PHE A 282 0.05 -13.12 12.96
N GLU A 283 1.14 -13.49 12.27
CA GLU A 283 2.23 -12.56 11.93
C GLU A 283 1.72 -11.40 11.07
N LEU A 284 0.90 -11.68 10.05
CA LEU A 284 0.29 -10.64 9.23
C LEU A 284 -0.63 -9.72 10.06
N ALA A 285 -1.42 -10.29 10.98
CA ALA A 285 -2.31 -9.52 11.85
C ALA A 285 -1.55 -8.55 12.75
N VAL A 286 -0.47 -9.01 13.38
CA VAL A 286 0.39 -8.15 14.21
C VAL A 286 1.05 -7.05 13.38
N ASP A 287 1.63 -7.39 12.22
CA ASP A 287 2.27 -6.41 11.33
C ASP A 287 1.28 -5.32 10.87
N VAL A 288 0.08 -5.72 10.45
CA VAL A 288 -0.96 -4.77 9.98
C VAL A 288 -1.49 -3.90 11.12
N CYS A 289 -1.75 -4.50 12.29
CA CYS A 289 -2.27 -3.75 13.43
C CYS A 289 -1.22 -2.82 14.02
N ALA A 290 0.05 -3.22 14.08
CA ALA A 290 1.15 -2.35 14.53
C ALA A 290 1.33 -1.15 13.59
N ALA A 291 1.34 -1.39 12.27
CA ALA A 291 1.42 -0.32 11.29
C ALA A 291 0.26 0.69 11.41
N ASN A 292 -0.97 0.20 11.59
CA ASN A 292 -2.15 1.05 11.79
C ASN A 292 -2.10 1.80 13.12
N ALA A 293 -1.66 1.17 14.20
CA ALA A 293 -1.54 1.77 15.51
C ALA A 293 -0.58 2.97 15.52
N VAL A 294 0.57 2.83 14.84
CA VAL A 294 1.53 3.94 14.69
C VAL A 294 0.99 5.03 13.75
N SER A 295 0.43 4.63 12.58
CA SER A 295 0.04 5.60 11.54
C SER A 295 -1.20 6.42 11.89
N HIS A 296 -2.13 5.85 12.67
CA HIS A 296 -3.46 6.43 12.86
C HIS A 296 -3.83 6.68 14.33
N ALA A 297 -3.17 6.00 15.27
CA ALA A 297 -3.53 6.07 16.67
C ALA A 297 -2.45 6.67 17.56
N ASP A 298 -1.25 6.92 17.04
CA ASP A 298 -0.12 7.44 17.84
C ASP A 298 0.13 6.55 19.09
N ALA A 299 0.04 5.23 18.90
CA ALA A 299 0.09 4.25 19.97
C ALA A 299 1.54 3.87 20.33
N GLU A 300 1.78 3.61 21.61
CA GLU A 300 3.08 3.12 22.11
C GLU A 300 3.09 1.61 22.33
N THR A 301 1.92 1.01 22.56
CA THR A 301 1.79 -0.41 22.91
C THR A 301 0.71 -1.10 22.10
N LEU A 302 1.05 -2.26 21.53
CA LEU A 302 0.13 -3.21 20.93
C LEU A 302 -0.14 -4.35 21.90
N TYR A 303 -1.42 -4.59 22.23
CA TYR A 303 -1.86 -5.70 23.07
C TYR A 303 -2.40 -6.82 22.19
N VAL A 304 -1.93 -8.03 22.41
CA VAL A 304 -2.31 -9.22 21.64
C VAL A 304 -2.76 -10.31 22.60
N ASP A 305 -4.06 -10.53 22.68
CA ASP A 305 -4.68 -11.55 23.51
C ASP A 305 -5.03 -12.77 22.64
N ILE A 306 -4.49 -13.93 23.01
CA ILE A 306 -4.68 -15.19 22.31
C ILE A 306 -5.43 -16.14 23.26
N THR A 307 -6.62 -16.55 22.85
CA THR A 307 -7.43 -17.52 23.60
C THR A 307 -7.64 -18.76 22.74
N GLU A 308 -7.22 -19.88 23.27
CA GLU A 308 -7.35 -21.18 22.61
C GLU A 308 -8.58 -21.91 23.13
N ALA A 309 -9.52 -22.23 22.23
CA ALA A 309 -10.65 -23.11 22.48
C ALA A 309 -10.41 -24.50 21.84
N VAL A 310 -11.37 -25.42 22.03
CA VAL A 310 -11.21 -26.82 21.54
C VAL A 310 -11.06 -26.90 20.03
N GLN A 311 -11.84 -26.09 19.29
CA GLN A 311 -11.88 -26.15 17.82
C GLN A 311 -11.42 -24.87 17.14
N GLU A 312 -11.12 -23.81 17.88
CA GLU A 312 -10.79 -22.50 17.36
C GLU A 312 -9.74 -21.77 18.20
N ILE A 313 -9.09 -20.80 17.58
CA ILE A 313 -8.20 -19.86 18.25
C ILE A 313 -8.75 -18.46 18.02
N TRP A 314 -8.90 -17.72 19.10
CA TRP A 314 -9.30 -16.32 19.11
C TRP A 314 -8.09 -15.45 19.31
N VAL A 315 -7.89 -14.49 18.41
CA VAL A 315 -6.83 -13.49 18.52
C VAL A 315 -7.49 -12.11 18.56
N LYS A 316 -7.29 -11.38 19.65
CA LYS A 316 -7.74 -10.01 19.79
C LYS A 316 -6.53 -9.09 19.86
N ILE A 317 -6.46 -8.11 18.95
CA ILE A 317 -5.38 -7.13 18.88
C ILE A 317 -5.97 -5.75 19.13
N THR A 318 -5.41 -5.04 20.11
CA THR A 318 -5.79 -3.67 20.49
C THR A 318 -4.54 -2.82 20.66
N ASN A 319 -4.70 -1.50 20.81
CA ASN A 319 -3.60 -0.60 21.11
C ASN A 319 -4.02 0.44 22.16
N ASP A 320 -3.05 1.16 22.75
CA ASP A 320 -3.23 2.22 23.74
C ASP A 320 -3.36 3.62 23.12
N GLY A 321 -3.40 3.74 21.81
CA GLY A 321 -3.43 5.02 21.14
C GLY A 321 -4.80 5.68 21.08
N LYS A 322 -4.89 6.74 20.28
CA LYS A 322 -6.11 7.52 20.09
C LYS A 322 -7.25 6.67 19.53
N LYS A 323 -8.44 6.89 20.02
CA LYS A 323 -9.63 6.20 19.50
C LYS A 323 -9.97 6.73 18.10
N PRO A 324 -10.41 5.87 17.16
CA PRO A 324 -10.95 6.34 15.92
C PRO A 324 -12.16 7.27 16.13
N GLU A 325 -12.15 8.43 15.49
CA GLU A 325 -13.26 9.40 15.52
C GLU A 325 -14.38 9.01 14.57
N GLU A 326 -14.04 8.28 13.49
CA GLU A 326 -14.96 7.83 12.45
C GLU A 326 -14.97 6.30 12.34
N GLN A 327 -15.97 5.78 11.60
CA GLN A 327 -16.01 4.36 11.27
C GLN A 327 -14.81 3.99 10.41
N ILE A 328 -14.09 2.93 10.79
CA ILE A 328 -12.94 2.47 10.05
C ILE A 328 -13.40 1.90 8.71
N ILE A 329 -12.93 2.51 7.64
CA ILE A 329 -13.07 1.96 6.29
C ILE A 329 -11.93 0.97 6.10
N GLU A 330 -12.26 -0.31 5.99
CA GLU A 330 -11.26 -1.34 5.77
C GLU A 330 -10.67 -1.21 4.36
N GLY A 331 -9.46 -0.66 4.29
CA GLY A 331 -8.66 -0.54 3.08
C GLY A 331 -7.25 -1.10 3.29
N GLY A 332 -6.55 -1.37 2.21
CA GLY A 332 -5.13 -1.74 2.24
C GLY A 332 -4.81 -2.97 3.11
N GLY A 333 -4.15 -2.74 4.24
CA GLY A 333 -3.68 -3.81 5.13
C GLY A 333 -4.80 -4.61 5.79
N LEU A 334 -5.85 -3.93 6.30
CA LEU A 334 -6.97 -4.59 6.97
C LEU A 334 -7.79 -5.45 6.01
N SER A 335 -8.07 -4.97 4.81
CA SER A 335 -8.80 -5.75 3.80
C SER A 335 -7.99 -6.97 3.33
N GLU A 336 -6.67 -6.86 3.23
CA GLU A 336 -5.80 -7.99 2.91
C GLU A 336 -5.75 -9.01 4.05
N LEU A 337 -5.65 -8.54 5.30
CA LEU A 337 -5.72 -9.40 6.48
C LEU A 337 -7.05 -10.16 6.53
N ARG A 338 -8.18 -9.46 6.34
CA ARG A 338 -9.52 -10.08 6.27
C ARG A 338 -9.57 -11.18 5.22
N ARG A 339 -9.12 -10.86 4.03
CA ARG A 339 -9.09 -11.83 2.92
C ARG A 339 -8.27 -13.07 3.27
N GLN A 340 -7.11 -12.92 3.91
CA GLN A 340 -6.26 -14.04 4.32
C GLN A 340 -6.94 -14.88 5.41
N VAL A 341 -7.57 -14.23 6.40
CA VAL A 341 -8.35 -14.91 7.44
C VAL A 341 -9.48 -15.74 6.84
N GLU A 342 -10.26 -15.16 5.92
CA GLU A 342 -11.37 -15.83 5.25
C GLU A 342 -10.92 -16.98 4.35
N GLN A 343 -9.79 -16.83 3.64
CA GLN A 343 -9.20 -17.93 2.86
C GLN A 343 -8.76 -19.13 3.72
N ASP A 344 -8.35 -18.85 4.95
CA ASP A 344 -8.01 -19.88 5.93
C ASP A 344 -9.23 -20.38 6.72
N GLY A 345 -10.45 -20.03 6.29
CA GLY A 345 -11.70 -20.47 6.87
C GLY A 345 -12.02 -19.81 8.22
N GLY A 346 -11.38 -18.70 8.52
CA GLY A 346 -11.60 -17.90 9.73
C GLY A 346 -12.57 -16.74 9.50
N VAL A 347 -12.80 -15.98 10.57
CA VAL A 347 -13.63 -14.78 10.59
C VAL A 347 -12.83 -13.64 11.21
N MET A 348 -12.98 -12.43 10.69
CA MET A 348 -12.35 -11.22 11.23
C MET A 348 -13.39 -10.13 11.46
N GLU A 349 -13.31 -9.49 12.61
CA GLU A 349 -14.11 -8.30 12.95
C GLU A 349 -13.19 -7.13 13.31
N VAL A 350 -13.57 -5.92 12.89
CA VAL A 350 -12.89 -4.67 13.26
C VAL A 350 -13.86 -3.84 14.10
N GLY A 351 -13.48 -3.58 15.35
CA GLY A 351 -14.29 -2.84 16.31
C GLY A 351 -13.70 -1.47 16.63
N THR A 352 -14.59 -0.49 16.90
CA THR A 352 -14.21 0.89 17.28
C THR A 352 -14.85 1.37 18.57
N GLN A 353 -15.81 0.63 19.15
CA GLN A 353 -16.62 1.10 20.30
C GLN A 353 -15.80 1.41 21.55
N LEU A 354 -14.76 0.64 21.86
CA LEU A 354 -13.88 0.83 23.02
C LEU A 354 -12.44 1.26 22.62
N GLY A 355 -12.24 1.69 21.38
CA GLY A 355 -10.96 1.93 20.74
C GLY A 355 -10.76 0.98 19.56
N PHE A 356 -9.64 1.10 18.84
CA PHE A 356 -9.34 0.16 17.74
C PHE A 356 -9.15 -1.26 18.27
N ALA A 357 -9.87 -2.20 17.69
CA ALA A 357 -9.71 -3.63 17.98
C ALA A 357 -9.88 -4.45 16.71
N VAL A 358 -9.01 -5.43 16.50
CA VAL A 358 -9.18 -6.48 15.49
C VAL A 358 -9.37 -7.81 16.23
N ILE A 359 -10.44 -8.51 15.89
CA ILE A 359 -10.75 -9.83 16.45
C ILE A 359 -10.71 -10.82 15.29
N ILE A 360 -9.91 -11.87 15.43
CA ILE A 360 -9.75 -12.94 14.44
C ILE A 360 -10.09 -14.27 15.11
N VAL A 361 -10.93 -15.06 14.45
CA VAL A 361 -11.26 -16.43 14.85
C VAL A 361 -10.76 -17.37 13.76
N LEU A 362 -9.87 -18.29 14.11
CA LEU A 362 -9.30 -19.29 13.21
C LEU A 362 -9.75 -20.68 13.66
N LEU A 363 -10.23 -21.49 12.72
CA LEU A 363 -10.61 -22.87 12.98
C LEU A 363 -9.37 -23.77 12.96
N LYS A 364 -9.22 -24.60 13.99
CA LYS A 364 -8.19 -25.65 14.03
C LYS A 364 -8.50 -26.73 12.99
N GLU A 365 -7.48 -27.27 12.34
CA GLU A 365 -7.67 -28.45 11.49
C GLU A 365 -8.20 -29.60 12.36
N LYS A 366 -9.29 -30.22 11.93
CA LYS A 366 -9.73 -31.46 12.55
C LYS A 366 -8.61 -32.46 12.41
N GLY A 367 -7.95 -32.80 13.51
CA GLY A 367 -6.95 -33.87 13.56
C GLY A 367 -7.52 -35.07 12.81
N GLY A 368 -6.89 -35.44 11.71
CA GLY A 368 -7.37 -36.51 10.83
C GLY A 368 -7.42 -37.81 11.63
N LEU A 369 -8.62 -38.21 12.03
CA LEU A 369 -8.91 -39.60 12.37
C LEU A 369 -8.82 -40.40 11.06
N TRP A 370 -7.64 -40.94 10.81
CA TRP A 370 -7.44 -41.99 9.83
C TRP A 370 -8.25 -43.22 10.28
N TRP A 371 -9.50 -43.31 9.82
CA TRP A 371 -10.13 -44.61 9.80
C TRP A 371 -9.65 -45.35 8.55
N SER A 372 -8.63 -46.16 8.72
CA SER A 372 -8.35 -47.26 7.82
C SER A 372 -9.54 -48.21 7.79
N LYS A 373 -10.17 -48.36 6.63
CA LYS A 373 -10.79 -49.62 6.21
C LYS A 373 -10.30 -49.94 4.81
#